data_852b3d491194703376362eb7db4a2d16
#
_entry.id   852b3d491194703376362eb7db4a2d16
#
_cell.length_a   1.000
_cell.length_b   1.000
_cell.length_c   1.000
_cell.angle_alpha   90.00
_cell.angle_beta   90.00
_cell.angle_gamma   90.00
#
_symmetry.space_group_name_H-M   'P 1'
#
loop_
_entity.id
_entity.type
_entity.pdbx_description
1 polymer ?
#
loop_
_entity_poly.entity_id
_entity_poly.type
_entity_poly.pdbx_seq_one_letter_code
_entity_poly.pdbx_strand_id
1 'polypeptide(L)'
;QLKTDKRLVIAGGSSDTDTYVRNLKKQAEGDSRILFTGFVQGTLLEELCSNAYLYVLPSHLEGMPLSLLEAMSYGNCCVVSDIPECAEVVEDHGVIFPKGDVKALRDILQDLCNDEEKTEQYRTRASAFVCGKYNWDAVTQKTLELYQ
;
A
#
# COMPACT_ATOMS: atom_id res chain seq x y z
N GLN A 1 5.41 -14.48 -12.25
CA GLN A 1 4.02 -14.08 -12.49
C GLN A 1 3.13 -14.70 -11.43
N LEU A 2 2.13 -13.94 -10.94
CA LEU A 2 1.10 -14.45 -10.04
C LEU A 2 0.05 -15.26 -10.81
N LYS A 3 -0.40 -16.35 -10.19
CA LYS A 3 -1.52 -17.16 -10.68
C LYS A 3 -2.80 -16.67 -10.01
N THR A 4 -3.46 -15.70 -10.61
CA THR A 4 -4.66 -15.06 -10.07
C THR A 4 -5.45 -14.40 -11.19
N ASP A 5 -6.74 -14.23 -11.02
CA ASP A 5 -7.64 -13.43 -11.85
C ASP A 5 -7.69 -11.95 -11.43
N LYS A 6 -7.08 -11.62 -10.29
CA LYS A 6 -7.03 -10.26 -9.76
C LYS A 6 -6.21 -9.34 -10.67
N ARG A 7 -6.55 -8.07 -10.65
CA ARG A 7 -5.87 -7.01 -11.42
C ARG A 7 -4.92 -6.24 -10.54
N LEU A 8 -3.79 -5.83 -11.11
CA LEU A 8 -2.87 -4.89 -10.50
C LEU A 8 -3.19 -3.48 -11.01
N VAL A 9 -3.54 -2.59 -10.10
CA VAL A 9 -3.72 -1.17 -10.40
C VAL A 9 -2.50 -0.43 -9.88
N ILE A 10 -1.78 0.25 -10.77
CA ILE A 10 -0.65 1.11 -10.43
C ILE A 10 -1.14 2.56 -10.53
N ALA A 11 -1.43 3.13 -9.36
CA ALA A 11 -1.90 4.51 -9.23
C ALA A 11 -0.72 5.43 -8.89
N GLY A 12 -0.61 6.53 -9.61
CA GLY A 12 0.42 7.53 -9.42
C GLY A 12 0.95 8.09 -10.74
N GLY A 13 1.53 9.27 -10.66
CA GLY A 13 2.23 9.92 -11.78
C GLY A 13 3.75 9.79 -11.63
N SER A 14 4.49 10.14 -12.70
CA SER A 14 5.92 10.39 -12.58
C SER A 14 6.14 11.87 -12.33
N SER A 15 7.07 12.21 -11.42
CA SER A 15 7.58 13.58 -11.28
C SER A 15 8.82 13.79 -12.15
N ASP A 16 9.91 13.06 -11.85
CA ASP A 16 11.20 13.27 -12.48
C ASP A 16 11.79 12.00 -13.13
N THR A 17 11.05 10.89 -13.14
CA THR A 17 11.56 9.57 -13.55
C THR A 17 10.76 8.93 -14.68
N ASP A 18 10.47 9.70 -15.74
CA ASP A 18 9.72 9.21 -16.92
C ASP A 18 10.32 7.92 -17.52
N THR A 19 11.63 7.76 -17.44
CA THR A 19 12.30 6.55 -17.94
C THR A 19 11.91 5.33 -17.11
N TYR A 20 11.81 5.45 -15.78
CA TYR A 20 11.38 4.37 -14.91
C TYR A 20 9.94 3.93 -15.20
N VAL A 21 9.03 4.89 -15.28
CA VAL A 21 7.61 4.62 -15.59
C VAL A 21 7.45 4.01 -16.97
N ARG A 22 8.20 4.50 -17.98
CA ARG A 22 8.20 3.88 -19.32
C ARG A 22 8.67 2.43 -19.30
N ASN A 23 9.72 2.13 -18.52
CA ASN A 23 10.22 0.76 -18.38
C ASN A 23 9.19 -0.14 -17.67
N LEU A 24 8.51 0.34 -16.64
CA LEU A 24 7.42 -0.40 -15.98
C LEU A 24 6.29 -0.71 -16.95
N LYS A 25 5.84 0.27 -17.73
CA LYS A 25 4.79 0.07 -18.74
C LYS A 25 5.22 -0.96 -19.79
N LYS A 26 6.48 -0.90 -20.24
CA LYS A 26 7.03 -1.88 -21.18
C LYS A 26 7.07 -3.29 -20.60
N GLN A 27 7.41 -3.44 -19.31
CA GLN A 27 7.40 -4.74 -18.64
C GLN A 27 5.98 -5.30 -18.45
N ALA A 28 4.98 -4.43 -18.39
CA ALA A 28 3.58 -4.79 -18.26
C ALA A 28 2.90 -5.11 -19.61
N GLU A 29 3.57 -4.81 -20.73
CA GLU A 29 3.04 -5.09 -22.07
C GLU A 29 2.68 -6.58 -22.21
N GLY A 30 1.47 -6.84 -22.72
CA GLY A 30 0.95 -8.19 -22.91
C GLY A 30 0.22 -8.80 -21.72
N ASP A 31 0.19 -8.16 -20.55
CA ASP A 31 -0.66 -8.58 -19.43
C ASP A 31 -1.78 -7.56 -19.18
N SER A 32 -2.98 -7.86 -19.71
CA SER A 32 -4.16 -6.99 -19.59
C SER A 32 -4.68 -6.81 -18.16
N ARG A 33 -4.13 -7.56 -17.19
CA ARG A 33 -4.47 -7.41 -15.77
C ARG A 33 -3.76 -6.23 -15.11
N ILE A 34 -2.73 -5.65 -15.76
CA ILE A 34 -1.95 -4.53 -15.21
C ILE A 34 -2.48 -3.21 -15.77
N LEU A 35 -2.96 -2.36 -14.90
CA LEU A 35 -3.58 -1.08 -15.24
C LEU A 35 -2.78 0.07 -14.63
N PHE A 36 -2.46 1.08 -15.44
CA PHE A 36 -1.83 2.31 -15.00
C PHE A 36 -2.87 3.44 -15.06
N THR A 37 -3.21 4.02 -13.92
CA THR A 37 -4.21 5.09 -13.85
C THR A 37 -3.62 6.49 -14.04
N GLY A 38 -2.30 6.64 -13.90
CA GLY A 38 -1.70 7.95 -13.68
C GLY A 38 -2.06 8.51 -12.30
N PHE A 39 -1.94 9.83 -12.13
CA PHE A 39 -2.30 10.49 -10.89
C PHE A 39 -3.80 10.41 -10.64
N VAL A 40 -4.19 9.98 -9.45
CA VAL A 40 -5.59 9.86 -9.01
C VAL A 40 -5.80 10.59 -7.68
N GLN A 41 -6.99 11.18 -7.51
CA GLN A 41 -7.41 11.86 -6.29
C GLN A 41 -8.93 11.87 -6.17
N GLY A 42 -9.44 12.31 -5.02
CA GLY A 42 -10.88 12.42 -4.75
C GLY A 42 -11.57 11.05 -4.84
N THR A 43 -12.80 11.04 -5.33
CA THR A 43 -13.68 9.85 -5.34
C THR A 43 -13.04 8.63 -6.01
N LEU A 44 -12.25 8.82 -7.08
CA LEU A 44 -11.59 7.70 -7.73
C LEU A 44 -10.54 7.03 -6.81
N LEU A 45 -9.76 7.83 -6.07
CA LEU A 45 -8.81 7.29 -5.09
C LEU A 45 -9.54 6.57 -3.96
N GLU A 46 -10.60 7.17 -3.43
CA GLU A 46 -11.43 6.58 -2.39
C GLU A 46 -12.04 5.24 -2.83
N GLU A 47 -12.55 5.16 -4.05
CA GLU A 47 -13.08 3.90 -4.59
C GLU A 47 -12.00 2.84 -4.81
N LEU A 48 -10.82 3.23 -5.28
CA LEU A 48 -9.69 2.31 -5.41
C LEU A 48 -9.27 1.75 -4.06
N CYS A 49 -9.14 2.60 -3.04
CA CYS A 49 -8.79 2.17 -1.69
C CYS A 49 -9.88 1.30 -1.06
N SER A 50 -11.16 1.70 -1.17
CA SER A 50 -12.28 0.97 -0.57
C SER A 50 -12.50 -0.42 -1.15
N ASN A 51 -12.17 -0.61 -2.45
CA ASN A 51 -12.39 -1.85 -3.17
C ASN A 51 -11.11 -2.66 -3.42
N ALA A 52 -9.97 -2.22 -2.92
CA ALA A 52 -8.73 -2.96 -3.08
C ALA A 52 -8.79 -4.29 -2.31
N TYR A 53 -8.38 -5.37 -2.96
CA TYR A 53 -8.20 -6.66 -2.31
C TYR A 53 -6.97 -6.67 -1.39
N LEU A 54 -5.86 -6.09 -1.89
CA LEU A 54 -4.61 -5.85 -1.19
C LEU A 54 -4.11 -4.45 -1.55
N TYR A 55 -3.45 -3.81 -0.62
CA TYR A 55 -2.63 -2.62 -0.90
C TYR A 55 -1.15 -3.00 -0.79
N VAL A 56 -0.34 -2.60 -1.78
CA VAL A 56 1.09 -2.96 -1.84
C VAL A 56 1.94 -1.70 -1.91
N LEU A 57 2.86 -1.53 -0.96
CA LEU A 57 3.82 -0.41 -0.93
C LEU A 57 5.26 -0.96 -0.90
N PRO A 58 5.89 -1.20 -2.08
CA PRO A 58 7.22 -1.78 -2.18
C PRO A 58 8.32 -0.71 -2.17
N SER A 59 8.22 0.26 -1.28
CA SER A 59 9.12 1.41 -1.22
C SER A 59 10.51 1.04 -0.73
N HIS A 60 11.51 1.75 -1.24
CA HIS A 60 12.88 1.67 -0.76
C HIS A 60 13.22 2.73 0.28
N LEU A 61 12.45 3.81 0.32
CA LEU A 61 12.59 4.93 1.24
C LEU A 61 11.24 5.64 1.34
N GLU A 62 10.85 6.01 2.54
CA GLU A 62 9.69 6.85 2.82
C GLU A 62 10.05 7.89 3.89
N GLY A 63 9.29 8.97 3.97
CA GLY A 63 9.25 9.81 5.16
C GLY A 63 8.15 9.27 6.09
N MET A 64 6.96 9.86 6.01
CA MET A 64 5.74 9.30 6.60
C MET A 64 4.88 8.74 5.47
N PRO A 65 4.64 7.44 5.39
CA PRO A 65 3.90 6.85 4.27
C PRO A 65 2.39 7.10 4.41
N LEU A 66 1.94 8.33 4.10
CA LEU A 66 0.53 8.75 4.25
C LEU A 66 -0.42 7.87 3.45
N SER A 67 -0.02 7.45 2.26
CA SER A 67 -0.84 6.54 1.43
C SER A 67 -1.04 5.17 2.07
N LEU A 68 -0.09 4.71 2.90
CA LEU A 68 -0.23 3.49 3.69
C LEU A 68 -1.22 3.68 4.83
N LEU A 69 -1.13 4.79 5.56
CA LEU A 69 -2.10 5.14 6.61
C LEU A 69 -3.51 5.23 6.04
N GLU A 70 -3.65 5.87 4.88
CA GLU A 70 -4.92 5.98 4.17
C GLU A 70 -5.44 4.59 3.77
N ALA A 71 -4.64 3.75 3.13
CA ALA A 71 -5.03 2.40 2.75
C ALA A 71 -5.46 1.56 3.96
N MET A 72 -4.74 1.63 5.07
CA MET A 72 -5.11 0.94 6.32
C MET A 72 -6.44 1.47 6.88
N SER A 73 -6.71 2.78 6.80
CA SER A 73 -7.96 3.37 7.29
C SER A 73 -9.18 2.85 6.53
N TYR A 74 -9.03 2.51 5.25
CA TYR A 74 -10.05 1.83 4.44
C TYR A 74 -10.16 0.32 4.73
N GLY A 75 -9.41 -0.20 5.68
CA GLY A 75 -9.43 -1.63 6.03
C GLY A 75 -8.76 -2.51 4.98
N ASN A 76 -7.67 -2.07 4.36
CA ASN A 76 -6.93 -2.91 3.43
C ASN A 76 -5.94 -3.83 4.15
N CYS A 77 -5.77 -5.05 3.63
CA CYS A 77 -4.60 -5.86 3.92
C CYS A 77 -3.40 -5.24 3.20
N CYS A 78 -2.50 -4.64 3.96
CA CYS A 78 -1.33 -3.94 3.43
C CYS A 78 -0.10 -4.84 3.43
N VAL A 79 0.60 -4.89 2.28
CA VAL A 79 1.86 -5.60 2.07
C VAL A 79 2.94 -4.56 1.81
N VAL A 80 3.94 -4.48 2.68
CA VAL A 80 4.94 -3.42 2.65
C VAL A 80 6.36 -3.96 2.72
N SER A 81 7.33 -3.19 2.22
CA SER A 81 8.75 -3.48 2.41
C SER A 81 9.17 -3.27 3.88
N ASP A 82 10.23 -3.99 4.32
CA ASP A 82 10.77 -3.98 5.69
C ASP A 82 11.58 -2.72 6.03
N ILE A 83 11.31 -1.59 5.37
CA ILE A 83 11.89 -0.32 5.78
C ILE A 83 11.27 0.15 7.10
N PRO A 84 12.05 0.81 7.97
CA PRO A 84 11.58 1.22 9.30
C PRO A 84 10.26 2.00 9.26
N GLU A 85 10.13 2.94 8.33
CA GLU A 85 8.96 3.82 8.20
C GLU A 85 7.66 3.05 7.87
N CYS A 86 7.75 2.00 7.09
CA CYS A 86 6.60 1.14 6.77
C CYS A 86 6.31 0.14 7.90
N ALA A 87 7.37 -0.49 8.43
CA ALA A 87 7.25 -1.48 9.51
C ALA A 87 6.65 -0.87 10.78
N GLU A 88 7.04 0.35 11.14
CA GLU A 88 6.49 1.10 12.28
C GLU A 88 5.00 1.43 12.12
N VAL A 89 4.57 1.66 10.89
CA VAL A 89 3.15 1.97 10.60
C VAL A 89 2.29 0.72 10.68
N VAL A 90 2.72 -0.40 10.07
CA VAL A 90 1.86 -1.59 10.01
C VAL A 90 1.94 -2.45 11.27
N GLU A 91 3.06 -2.47 11.98
CA GLU A 91 3.33 -3.37 13.10
C GLU A 91 2.92 -4.83 12.75
N ASP A 92 2.00 -5.43 13.53
CA ASP A 92 1.42 -6.76 13.27
C ASP A 92 0.07 -6.72 12.52
N HIS A 93 -0.33 -5.54 12.01
CA HIS A 93 -1.59 -5.30 11.28
C HIS A 93 -1.42 -5.27 9.76
N GLY A 94 -0.22 -5.59 9.26
CA GLY A 94 0.10 -5.74 7.84
C GLY A 94 1.11 -6.84 7.62
N VAL A 95 1.48 -7.07 6.37
CA VAL A 95 2.44 -8.10 5.97
C VAL A 95 3.71 -7.42 5.49
N ILE A 96 4.85 -7.85 6.00
CA ILE A 96 6.16 -7.26 5.70
C ILE A 96 6.97 -8.23 4.85
N PHE A 97 7.66 -7.71 3.82
CA PHE A 97 8.60 -8.48 3.01
C PHE A 97 9.96 -7.78 2.91
N PRO A 98 11.07 -8.52 2.70
CA PRO A 98 12.40 -7.91 2.58
C PRO A 98 12.48 -6.95 1.40
N LYS A 99 12.95 -5.73 1.63
CA LYS A 99 13.11 -4.69 0.61
C LYS A 99 13.89 -5.18 -0.59
N GLY A 100 13.30 -5.04 -1.78
CA GLY A 100 13.90 -5.45 -3.04
C GLY A 100 13.82 -6.95 -3.34
N ASP A 101 13.29 -7.77 -2.44
CA ASP A 101 13.11 -9.20 -2.70
C ASP A 101 11.79 -9.46 -3.46
N VAL A 102 11.91 -9.45 -4.79
CA VAL A 102 10.81 -9.72 -5.72
C VAL A 102 10.22 -11.12 -5.52
N LYS A 103 11.07 -12.10 -5.13
CA LYS A 103 10.59 -13.47 -4.92
C LYS A 103 9.75 -13.56 -3.65
N ALA A 104 10.21 -12.99 -2.54
CA ALA A 104 9.46 -12.94 -1.31
C ALA A 104 8.11 -12.20 -1.50
N LEU A 105 8.13 -11.04 -2.17
CA LEU A 105 6.90 -10.31 -2.47
C LEU A 105 5.93 -11.16 -3.30
N ARG A 106 6.42 -11.81 -4.36
CA ARG A 106 5.59 -12.69 -5.19
C ARG A 106 4.96 -13.82 -4.36
N ASP A 107 5.75 -14.48 -3.52
CA ASP A 107 5.28 -15.64 -2.76
C ASP A 107 4.23 -15.21 -1.71
N ILE A 108 4.43 -14.07 -1.06
CA ILE A 108 3.44 -13.46 -0.14
C ILE A 108 2.15 -13.09 -0.88
N LEU A 109 2.25 -12.40 -2.02
CA LEU A 109 1.06 -12.01 -2.78
C LEU A 109 0.30 -13.24 -3.29
N GLN A 110 1.00 -14.31 -3.70
CA GLN A 110 0.35 -15.55 -4.11
C GLN A 110 -0.37 -16.24 -2.96
N ASP A 111 0.26 -16.28 -1.78
CA ASP A 111 -0.33 -16.84 -0.56
C ASP A 111 -1.61 -16.09 -0.19
N LEU A 112 -1.55 -14.77 -0.09
CA LEU A 112 -2.72 -13.93 0.22
C LEU A 112 -3.82 -14.01 -0.85
N CYS A 113 -3.47 -14.19 -2.13
CA CYS A 113 -4.47 -14.41 -3.18
C CYS A 113 -5.17 -15.78 -3.07
N ASN A 114 -4.52 -16.76 -2.46
CA ASN A 114 -5.06 -18.12 -2.28
C ASN A 114 -5.80 -18.29 -0.95
N ASP A 115 -5.56 -17.41 0.02
CA ASP A 115 -6.11 -17.48 1.38
C ASP A 115 -6.88 -16.20 1.72
N GLU A 116 -8.16 -16.20 1.37
CA GLU A 116 -9.05 -15.07 1.60
C GLU A 116 -9.30 -14.84 3.10
N GLU A 117 -9.35 -15.89 3.90
CA GLU A 117 -9.56 -15.79 5.35
C GLU A 117 -8.39 -15.04 6.01
N LYS A 118 -7.16 -15.41 5.66
CA LYS A 118 -5.96 -14.70 6.11
C LYS A 118 -5.94 -13.24 5.70
N THR A 119 -6.32 -12.95 4.46
CA THR A 119 -6.42 -11.58 3.97
C THR A 119 -7.45 -10.77 4.76
N GLU A 120 -8.62 -11.36 5.04
CA GLU A 120 -9.69 -10.70 5.79
C GLU A 120 -9.32 -10.45 7.27
N GLN A 121 -8.52 -11.32 7.88
CA GLN A 121 -8.00 -11.10 9.24
C GLN A 121 -7.16 -9.82 9.33
N TYR A 122 -6.33 -9.52 8.33
CA TYR A 122 -5.59 -8.24 8.27
C TYR A 122 -6.53 -7.06 8.02
N ARG A 123 -7.49 -7.21 7.13
CA ARG A 123 -8.44 -6.16 6.76
C ARG A 123 -9.26 -5.68 7.95
N THR A 124 -9.82 -6.59 8.71
CA THR A 124 -10.67 -6.26 9.87
C THR A 124 -9.91 -5.56 11.00
N ARG A 125 -8.60 -5.78 11.13
CA ARG A 125 -7.77 -5.21 12.18
C ARG A 125 -7.14 -3.86 11.81
N ALA A 126 -6.87 -3.64 10.52
CA ALA A 126 -6.09 -2.50 10.03
C ALA A 126 -6.73 -1.15 10.37
N SER A 127 -8.02 -0.97 10.05
CA SER A 127 -8.71 0.33 10.24
C SER A 127 -8.79 0.75 11.70
N ALA A 128 -9.23 -0.15 12.59
CA ALA A 128 -9.33 0.16 14.01
C ALA A 128 -7.96 0.53 14.62
N PHE A 129 -6.91 -0.17 14.24
CA PHE A 129 -5.55 0.09 14.69
C PHE A 129 -5.05 1.46 14.23
N VAL A 130 -5.08 1.72 12.91
CA VAL A 130 -4.48 2.94 12.36
C VAL A 130 -5.23 4.19 12.79
N CYS A 131 -6.57 4.17 12.81
CA CYS A 131 -7.39 5.30 13.25
C CYS A 131 -7.26 5.57 14.77
N GLY A 132 -6.99 4.54 15.56
CA GLY A 132 -6.72 4.70 16.99
C GLY A 132 -5.32 5.29 17.28
N LYS A 133 -4.32 4.93 16.48
CA LYS A 133 -2.92 5.34 16.70
C LYS A 133 -2.59 6.68 16.04
N TYR A 134 -3.10 6.92 14.82
CA TYR A 134 -2.78 8.09 14.01
C TYR A 134 -4.03 8.94 13.80
N ASN A 135 -4.06 10.14 14.39
CA ASN A 135 -5.14 11.09 14.15
C ASN A 135 -4.59 12.52 14.14
N TRP A 136 -5.22 13.39 13.37
CA TRP A 136 -4.81 14.77 13.19
C TRP A 136 -4.96 15.62 14.45
N ASP A 137 -5.91 15.31 15.31
CA ASP A 137 -6.11 16.06 16.56
C ASP A 137 -4.92 15.87 17.49
N ALA A 138 -4.41 14.62 17.63
CA ALA A 138 -3.23 14.34 18.41
C ALA A 138 -1.96 14.99 17.82
N VAL A 139 -1.81 15.00 16.48
CA VAL A 139 -0.71 15.70 15.80
C VAL A 139 -0.79 17.19 16.04
N THR A 140 -1.97 17.79 15.89
CA THR A 140 -2.21 19.21 16.13
C THR A 140 -1.89 19.59 17.57
N GLN A 141 -2.36 18.81 18.54
CA GLN A 141 -2.10 19.05 19.95
C GLN A 141 -0.60 19.05 20.28
N LYS A 142 0.12 18.00 19.82
CA LYS A 142 1.58 17.92 20.00
C LYS A 142 2.32 19.08 19.32
N THR A 143 1.84 19.51 18.16
CA THR A 143 2.44 20.65 17.46
C THR A 143 2.25 21.94 18.26
N LEU A 144 1.07 22.19 18.80
CA LEU A 144 0.81 23.37 19.64
C LEU A 144 1.66 23.39 20.91
N GLU A 145 1.96 22.24 21.50
CA GLU A 145 2.85 22.14 22.67
C GLU A 145 4.29 22.60 22.38
N LEU A 146 4.74 22.50 21.12
CA LEU A 146 6.07 23.00 20.73
C LEU A 146 6.17 24.54 20.66
N TYR A 147 5.03 25.23 20.62
CA TYR A 147 4.97 26.70 20.55
C TYR A 147 4.65 27.37 21.89
N GLN A 148 4.54 26.61 22.96
CA GLN A 148 4.36 27.09 24.33
C GLN A 148 5.69 27.12 25.08
#